data_420d245654e362bc1d5b364265a3e293
#
_entry.id   420d245654e362bc1d5b364265a3e293
#
_cell.length_a   1.000
_cell.length_b   1.000
_cell.length_c   1.000
_cell.angle_alpha   90.00
_cell.angle_beta   90.00
_cell.angle_gamma   90.00
#
_symmetry.space_group_name_H-M   'P 1'
#
loop_
_entity.id
_entity.type
_entity.pdbx_description
1 polymer ?
#
loop_
_entity_poly.entity_id
_entity_poly.type
_entity_poly.pdbx_seq_one_letter_code
_entity_poly.pdbx_strand_id
1 'polypeptide(L)'
;MANANYIKFFFDCSSPWTYLAFTEIVSLSKRHELEIDWIPVLVGGVFNSVNQDVYEFRKKPNNLKLKYSNDDLNLWSKVRKITINFPEVFPVNSVKAMRGCIYAKQEDQLIKFANNVFQAYWSEGKDISQEDLLLDIAKNSNLDTEEFQKFIASQEAKDLLIKNTNELIERGGFGSPTFFYK
;
A
#
# COMPACT_ATOMS: atom_id res chain seq x y z
N MET A 1 22.28 -19.28 15.23
CA MET A 1 21.16 -18.33 15.21
C MET A 1 20.16 -18.92 14.24
N ALA A 2 18.95 -19.27 14.70
CA ALA A 2 17.90 -19.74 13.81
C ALA A 2 17.62 -18.62 12.78
N ASN A 3 17.66 -18.95 11.49
CA ASN A 3 17.17 -18.03 10.46
C ASN A 3 15.70 -17.76 10.78
N ALA A 4 15.39 -16.57 11.30
CA ALA A 4 14.02 -16.17 11.50
C ALA A 4 13.32 -16.21 10.13
N ASN A 5 12.28 -17.03 10.02
CA ASN A 5 11.44 -17.03 8.84
C ASN A 5 10.76 -15.66 8.74
N TYR A 6 10.89 -14.99 7.63
CA TYR A 6 10.27 -13.68 7.45
C TYR A 6 9.55 -13.56 6.10
N ILE A 7 8.57 -12.67 6.08
CA ILE A 7 7.86 -12.28 4.88
C ILE A 7 8.24 -10.85 4.54
N LYS A 8 8.76 -10.61 3.33
CA LYS A 8 8.80 -9.27 2.76
C LYS A 8 7.44 -8.95 2.16
N PHE A 9 6.81 -7.92 2.65
CA PHE A 9 5.51 -7.45 2.16
C PHE A 9 5.67 -6.11 1.44
N PHE A 10 5.64 -6.16 0.12
CA PHE A 10 5.66 -4.99 -0.74
C PHE A 10 4.23 -4.49 -0.95
N PHE A 11 3.96 -3.25 -0.59
CA PHE A 11 2.61 -2.73 -0.57
C PHE A 11 2.50 -1.27 -1.03
N ASP A 12 1.34 -0.92 -1.63
CA ASP A 12 0.93 0.44 -1.95
C ASP A 12 -0.54 0.63 -1.54
N CYS A 13 -0.83 1.69 -0.80
CA CYS A 13 -2.16 1.99 -0.28
C CYS A 13 -3.19 2.31 -1.40
N SER A 14 -2.75 2.58 -2.62
CA SER A 14 -3.63 2.81 -3.77
C SER A 14 -4.25 1.54 -4.36
N SER A 15 -3.94 0.34 -3.81
CA SER A 15 -4.49 -0.94 -4.26
C SER A 15 -5.52 -1.50 -3.28
N PRO A 16 -6.77 -1.81 -3.70
CA PRO A 16 -7.77 -2.41 -2.83
C PRO A 16 -7.41 -3.85 -2.45
N TRP A 17 -6.72 -4.58 -3.33
CA TRP A 17 -6.20 -5.91 -3.06
C TRP A 17 -5.12 -5.89 -1.98
N THR A 18 -4.33 -4.82 -1.96
CA THR A 18 -3.33 -4.59 -0.91
C THR A 18 -4.01 -4.30 0.43
N TYR A 19 -5.11 -3.56 0.44
CA TYR A 19 -5.88 -3.34 1.67
C TYR A 19 -6.40 -4.67 2.25
N LEU A 20 -6.98 -5.54 1.42
CA LEU A 20 -7.40 -6.87 1.86
C LEU A 20 -6.24 -7.68 2.46
N ALA A 21 -5.10 -7.70 1.77
CA ALA A 21 -3.91 -8.40 2.24
C ALA A 21 -3.37 -7.82 3.56
N PHE A 22 -3.36 -6.49 3.67
CA PHE A 22 -2.91 -5.77 4.86
C PHE A 22 -3.72 -6.14 6.11
N THR A 23 -5.02 -6.34 5.98
CA THR A 23 -5.90 -6.72 7.11
C THR A 23 -5.64 -8.13 7.63
N GLU A 24 -4.96 -9.00 6.88
CA GLU A 24 -4.69 -10.39 7.28
C GLU A 24 -3.23 -10.65 7.65
N ILE A 25 -2.29 -9.94 7.03
CA ILE A 25 -0.87 -10.31 7.12
C ILE A 25 -0.34 -10.35 8.55
N VAL A 26 -0.79 -9.44 9.43
CA VAL A 26 -0.38 -9.42 10.85
C VAL A 26 -0.89 -10.66 11.58
N SER A 27 -2.13 -11.07 11.33
CA SER A 27 -2.72 -12.27 11.91
C SER A 27 -2.02 -13.54 11.40
N LEU A 28 -1.75 -13.58 10.09
CA LEU A 28 -1.02 -14.67 9.46
C LEU A 28 0.40 -14.80 10.03
N SER A 29 1.13 -13.71 10.15
CA SER A 29 2.49 -13.75 10.68
C SER A 29 2.55 -14.27 12.11
N LYS A 30 1.60 -13.86 12.97
CA LYS A 30 1.51 -14.37 14.34
C LYS A 30 1.20 -15.85 14.40
N ARG A 31 0.29 -16.35 13.55
CA ARG A 31 -0.07 -17.80 13.51
C ARG A 31 1.11 -18.68 13.07
N HIS A 32 2.02 -18.15 12.31
CA HIS A 32 3.15 -18.90 11.73
C HIS A 32 4.52 -18.48 12.29
N GLU A 33 4.53 -17.65 13.34
CA GLU A 33 5.76 -17.14 13.97
C GLU A 33 6.74 -16.51 12.96
N LEU A 34 6.18 -15.67 12.05
CA LEU A 34 6.94 -15.00 10.99
C LEU A 34 7.12 -13.53 11.33
N GLU A 35 8.26 -12.99 11.00
CA GLU A 35 8.48 -11.54 11.00
C GLU A 35 8.02 -10.93 9.68
N ILE A 36 7.50 -9.70 9.72
CA ILE A 36 7.10 -8.97 8.52
C ILE A 36 8.08 -7.83 8.27
N ASP A 37 8.78 -7.89 7.15
CA ASP A 37 9.50 -6.73 6.61
C ASP A 37 8.57 -5.94 5.69
N TRP A 38 8.09 -4.82 6.21
CA TRP A 38 7.17 -3.93 5.52
C TRP A 38 7.91 -3.03 4.53
N ILE A 39 7.57 -3.11 3.25
CA ILE A 39 8.26 -2.37 2.19
C ILE A 39 7.25 -1.55 1.38
N PRO A 40 7.08 -0.26 1.74
CA PRO A 40 6.29 0.66 0.96
C PRO A 40 6.88 0.85 -0.45
N VAL A 41 6.04 0.71 -1.49
CA VAL A 41 6.45 0.89 -2.89
C VAL A 41 5.51 1.82 -3.63
N LEU A 42 5.87 2.23 -4.84
CA LEU A 42 4.99 2.95 -5.74
C LEU A 42 4.53 2.01 -6.86
N VAL A 43 3.29 1.50 -6.77
CA VAL A 43 2.76 0.55 -7.75
C VAL A 43 2.67 1.12 -9.16
N GLY A 44 2.42 2.42 -9.31
CA GLY A 44 2.48 3.11 -10.59
C GLY A 44 3.87 3.05 -11.24
N GLY A 45 4.95 3.14 -10.43
CA GLY A 45 6.32 2.94 -10.90
C GLY A 45 6.57 1.52 -11.39
N VAL A 46 6.04 0.52 -10.68
CA VAL A 46 6.11 -0.90 -11.10
C VAL A 46 5.38 -1.10 -12.43
N PHE A 47 4.16 -0.58 -12.58
CA PHE A 47 3.39 -0.70 -13.82
C PHE A 47 4.10 -0.07 -15.00
N ASN A 48 4.68 1.13 -14.82
CA ASN A 48 5.43 1.80 -15.88
C ASN A 48 6.63 0.99 -16.37
N SER A 49 7.26 0.24 -15.47
CA SER A 49 8.49 -0.49 -15.78
C SER A 49 8.24 -1.87 -16.36
N VAL A 50 7.32 -2.65 -15.78
CA VAL A 50 7.21 -4.08 -16.08
C VAL A 50 5.79 -4.60 -16.33
N ASN A 51 4.75 -3.77 -16.17
CA ASN A 51 3.35 -4.21 -16.31
C ASN A 51 2.45 -3.14 -16.95
N GLN A 52 2.82 -2.66 -18.13
CA GLN A 52 2.09 -1.60 -18.85
C GLN A 52 0.71 -2.06 -19.33
N ASP A 53 0.45 -3.37 -19.46
CA ASP A 53 -0.84 -3.93 -19.87
C ASP A 53 -2.00 -3.51 -18.96
N VAL A 54 -1.70 -3.14 -17.70
CA VAL A 54 -2.69 -2.57 -16.77
C VAL A 54 -3.35 -1.32 -17.33
N TYR A 55 -2.59 -0.48 -18.05
CA TYR A 55 -3.13 0.75 -18.62
C TYR A 55 -4.03 0.46 -19.82
N GLU A 56 -3.67 -0.50 -20.65
CA GLU A 56 -4.50 -0.91 -21.78
C GLU A 56 -5.81 -1.57 -21.29
N PHE A 57 -5.73 -2.40 -20.26
CA PHE A 57 -6.94 -2.96 -19.63
C PHE A 57 -7.86 -1.87 -19.05
N ARG A 58 -7.30 -0.82 -18.44
CA ARG A 58 -8.08 0.31 -17.91
C ARG A 58 -8.76 1.12 -19.01
N LYS A 59 -8.11 1.31 -20.18
CA LYS A 59 -8.69 2.01 -21.34
C LYS A 59 -9.79 1.21 -22.03
N LYS A 60 -9.62 -0.11 -22.14
CA LYS A 60 -10.55 -1.03 -22.80
C LYS A 60 -10.82 -2.25 -21.90
N PRO A 61 -11.59 -2.09 -20.83
CA PRO A 61 -11.84 -3.19 -19.92
C PRO A 61 -12.66 -4.29 -20.60
N ASN A 62 -12.29 -5.55 -20.35
CA ASN A 62 -13.17 -6.67 -20.61
C ASN A 62 -14.25 -6.71 -19.55
N ASN A 63 -15.51 -6.50 -19.93
CA ASN A 63 -16.63 -6.37 -19.01
C ASN A 63 -16.83 -7.60 -18.12
N LEU A 64 -16.59 -8.81 -18.62
CA LEU A 64 -16.71 -10.04 -17.82
C LEU A 64 -15.62 -10.12 -16.77
N LYS A 65 -14.36 -9.82 -17.14
CA LYS A 65 -13.25 -9.80 -16.19
C LYS A 65 -13.41 -8.68 -15.14
N LEU A 66 -13.90 -7.51 -15.57
CA LEU A 66 -14.15 -6.39 -14.67
C LEU A 66 -15.25 -6.75 -13.66
N LYS A 67 -16.37 -7.32 -14.15
CA LYS A 67 -17.44 -7.78 -13.27
C LYS A 67 -16.94 -8.82 -12.28
N TYR A 68 -16.23 -9.85 -12.75
CA TYR A 68 -15.65 -10.86 -11.87
C TYR A 68 -14.73 -10.25 -10.80
N SER A 69 -13.82 -9.36 -11.21
CA SER A 69 -12.90 -8.70 -10.27
C SER A 69 -13.63 -7.87 -9.20
N ASN A 70 -14.71 -7.17 -9.58
CA ASN A 70 -15.52 -6.41 -8.63
C ASN A 70 -16.30 -7.33 -7.69
N ASP A 71 -16.89 -8.41 -8.21
CA ASP A 71 -17.63 -9.38 -7.39
C ASP A 71 -16.68 -10.07 -6.37
N ASP A 72 -15.48 -10.42 -6.80
CA ASP A 72 -14.44 -11.04 -5.97
C ASP A 72 -13.94 -10.07 -4.88
N LEU A 73 -13.66 -8.83 -5.26
CA LEU A 73 -13.28 -7.77 -4.30
C LEU A 73 -14.36 -7.55 -3.24
N ASN A 74 -15.63 -7.50 -3.65
CA ASN A 74 -16.77 -7.36 -2.75
C ASN A 74 -16.94 -8.57 -1.82
N LEU A 75 -16.70 -9.78 -2.32
CA LEU A 75 -16.72 -10.99 -1.50
C LEU A 75 -15.64 -10.95 -0.43
N TRP A 76 -14.40 -10.66 -0.83
CA TRP A 76 -13.28 -10.59 0.12
C TRP A 76 -13.41 -9.45 1.12
N SER A 77 -13.97 -8.30 0.73
CA SER A 77 -14.22 -7.20 1.67
C SER A 77 -15.18 -7.63 2.79
N LYS A 78 -16.24 -8.40 2.45
CA LYS A 78 -17.16 -8.98 3.45
C LYS A 78 -16.46 -9.98 4.36
N VAL A 79 -15.63 -10.87 3.80
CA VAL A 79 -14.84 -11.85 4.58
C VAL A 79 -13.90 -11.13 5.55
N ARG A 80 -13.28 -10.05 5.13
CA ARG A 80 -12.37 -9.23 5.95
C ARG A 80 -13.08 -8.23 6.86
N LYS A 81 -14.41 -8.07 6.72
CA LYS A 81 -15.24 -7.13 7.49
C LYS A 81 -14.74 -5.67 7.33
N ILE A 82 -14.31 -5.33 6.13
CA ILE A 82 -13.93 -3.96 5.75
C ILE A 82 -14.87 -3.43 4.68
N THR A 83 -14.99 -2.12 4.61
CA THR A 83 -15.71 -1.44 3.54
C THR A 83 -14.72 -1.04 2.45
N ILE A 84 -15.02 -1.39 1.20
CA ILE A 84 -14.28 -0.92 0.03
C ILE A 84 -15.26 -0.21 -0.88
N ASN A 85 -15.12 1.12 -0.97
CA ASN A 85 -15.82 1.99 -1.89
C ASN A 85 -14.81 2.49 -2.93
N PHE A 86 -15.17 2.45 -4.22
CA PHE A 86 -14.31 3.05 -5.23
C PHE A 86 -14.33 4.57 -5.07
N PRO A 87 -13.18 5.21 -4.80
CA PRO A 87 -13.12 6.65 -4.61
C PRO A 87 -13.30 7.39 -5.95
N GLU A 88 -13.76 8.64 -5.89
CA GLU A 88 -13.90 9.48 -7.08
C GLU A 88 -12.56 9.75 -7.77
N VAL A 89 -11.50 9.92 -6.98
CA VAL A 89 -10.13 10.09 -7.49
C VAL A 89 -9.47 8.72 -7.60
N PHE A 90 -9.64 8.07 -8.75
CA PHE A 90 -9.00 6.80 -9.07
C PHE A 90 -8.49 6.78 -10.52
N PRO A 91 -7.24 6.41 -10.79
CA PRO A 91 -6.17 6.12 -9.84
C PRO A 91 -5.68 7.36 -9.11
N VAL A 92 -5.25 7.21 -7.85
CA VAL A 92 -4.71 8.29 -7.04
C VAL A 92 -3.19 8.36 -7.12
N ASN A 93 -2.63 9.54 -6.92
CA ASN A 93 -1.20 9.72 -6.69
C ASN A 93 -0.84 9.38 -5.23
N SER A 94 -0.36 8.17 -4.99
CA SER A 94 0.00 7.68 -3.65
C SER A 94 1.40 8.06 -3.17
N VAL A 95 2.18 8.83 -3.93
CA VAL A 95 3.61 9.11 -3.63
C VAL A 95 3.82 9.63 -2.21
N LYS A 96 3.08 10.68 -1.80
CA LYS A 96 3.22 11.26 -0.46
C LYS A 96 2.75 10.29 0.63
N ALA A 97 1.66 9.58 0.42
CA ALA A 97 1.17 8.57 1.34
C ALA A 97 2.20 7.43 1.55
N MET A 98 2.83 6.95 0.46
CA MET A 98 3.83 5.88 0.56
C MET A 98 5.15 6.36 1.16
N ARG A 99 5.56 7.62 0.95
CA ARG A 99 6.67 8.24 1.71
C ARG A 99 6.32 8.37 3.19
N GLY A 100 5.07 8.72 3.50
CA GLY A 100 4.55 8.73 4.86
C GLY A 100 4.60 7.35 5.54
N CYS A 101 4.34 6.27 4.79
CA CYS A 101 4.52 4.90 5.29
C CYS A 101 6.00 4.59 5.60
N ILE A 102 6.96 5.13 4.82
CA ILE A 102 8.39 4.97 5.12
C ILE A 102 8.74 5.69 6.44
N TYR A 103 8.29 6.93 6.61
CA TYR A 103 8.48 7.66 7.87
C TYR A 103 7.85 6.95 9.06
N ALA A 104 6.59 6.54 8.92
CA ALA A 104 5.89 5.81 9.96
C ALA A 104 6.56 4.47 10.35
N LYS A 105 7.29 3.84 9.41
CA LYS A 105 8.11 2.66 9.70
C LYS A 105 9.31 3.01 10.57
N GLN A 106 9.96 4.15 10.36
CA GLN A 106 11.09 4.62 11.17
C GLN A 106 10.65 4.96 12.60
N GLU A 107 9.39 5.40 12.77
CA GLU A 107 8.79 5.79 14.05
C GLU A 107 7.95 4.67 14.72
N ASP A 108 8.07 3.42 14.26
CA ASP A 108 7.31 2.27 14.77
C ASP A 108 5.77 2.44 14.73
N GLN A 109 5.26 3.32 13.85
CA GLN A 109 3.83 3.62 13.70
C GLN A 109 3.25 3.13 12.36
N LEU A 110 4.01 2.36 11.58
CA LEU A 110 3.63 1.98 10.23
C LEU A 110 2.24 1.35 10.13
N ILE A 111 1.96 0.36 10.96
CA ILE A 111 0.70 -0.40 10.88
C ILE A 111 -0.49 0.53 11.11
N LYS A 112 -0.38 1.40 12.10
CA LYS A 112 -1.44 2.37 12.43
C LYS A 112 -1.63 3.39 11.31
N PHE A 113 -0.53 3.99 10.83
CA PHE A 113 -0.57 4.98 9.77
C PHE A 113 -1.12 4.40 8.46
N ALA A 114 -0.58 3.27 8.00
CA ALA A 114 -1.02 2.64 6.76
C ALA A 114 -2.48 2.20 6.82
N ASN A 115 -2.95 1.66 7.97
CA ASN A 115 -4.35 1.32 8.15
C ASN A 115 -5.26 2.55 8.01
N ASN A 116 -4.89 3.68 8.61
CA ASN A 116 -5.64 4.93 8.51
C ASN A 116 -5.65 5.48 7.07
N VAL A 117 -4.54 5.34 6.31
CA VAL A 117 -4.48 5.71 4.89
C VAL A 117 -5.40 4.82 4.05
N PHE A 118 -5.37 3.50 4.25
CA PHE A 118 -6.26 2.57 3.57
C PHE A 118 -7.73 2.88 3.86
N GLN A 119 -8.08 3.12 5.12
CA GLN A 119 -9.44 3.43 5.53
C GLN A 119 -9.90 4.76 4.92
N ALA A 120 -9.09 5.82 4.99
CA ALA A 120 -9.41 7.11 4.39
C ALA A 120 -9.68 6.98 2.89
N TYR A 121 -8.85 6.25 2.16
CA TYR A 121 -8.99 6.13 0.71
C TYR A 121 -10.11 5.17 0.30
N TRP A 122 -10.06 3.91 0.80
CA TRP A 122 -10.95 2.85 0.33
C TRP A 122 -12.30 2.80 1.05
N SER A 123 -12.38 3.18 2.33
CA SER A 123 -13.64 3.13 3.06
C SER A 123 -14.37 4.47 3.04
N GLU A 124 -13.64 5.58 3.12
CA GLU A 124 -14.21 6.93 3.24
C GLU A 124 -14.17 7.70 1.92
N GLY A 125 -13.51 7.21 0.88
CA GLY A 125 -13.43 7.85 -0.45
C GLY A 125 -12.59 9.13 -0.48
N LYS A 126 -11.74 9.37 0.53
CA LYS A 126 -10.92 10.59 0.62
C LYS A 126 -9.71 10.52 -0.30
N ASP A 127 -9.30 11.66 -0.84
CA ASP A 127 -8.14 11.76 -1.73
C ASP A 127 -6.82 11.81 -0.93
N ILE A 128 -6.12 10.68 -0.85
CA ILE A 128 -4.82 10.53 -0.16
C ILE A 128 -3.63 11.21 -0.87
N SER A 129 -3.85 11.89 -1.98
CA SER A 129 -2.84 12.78 -2.58
C SER A 129 -2.74 14.12 -1.85
N GLN A 130 -3.78 14.47 -1.07
CA GLN A 130 -3.87 15.74 -0.34
C GLN A 130 -3.02 15.71 0.92
N GLU A 131 -2.11 16.68 1.03
CA GLU A 131 -1.16 16.74 2.14
C GLU A 131 -1.84 16.99 3.48
N ASP A 132 -2.83 17.86 3.52
CA ASP A 132 -3.58 18.16 4.74
C ASP A 132 -4.24 16.91 5.33
N LEU A 133 -4.82 16.05 4.48
CA LEU A 133 -5.36 14.76 4.92
C LEU A 133 -4.27 13.86 5.52
N LEU A 134 -3.09 13.82 4.88
CA LEU A 134 -1.99 12.99 5.38
C LEU A 134 -1.42 13.51 6.69
N LEU A 135 -1.40 14.84 6.92
CA LEU A 135 -1.03 15.44 8.20
C LEU A 135 -2.01 15.06 9.31
N ASP A 136 -3.32 15.10 9.04
CA ASP A 136 -4.34 14.65 9.98
C ASP A 136 -4.17 13.15 10.31
N ILE A 137 -3.91 12.32 9.31
CA ILE A 137 -3.65 10.89 9.51
C ILE A 137 -2.37 10.68 10.32
N ALA A 138 -1.30 11.43 10.06
CA ALA A 138 -0.05 11.37 10.81
C ALA A 138 -0.27 11.69 12.28
N LYS A 139 -0.97 12.79 12.56
CA LYS A 139 -1.35 13.18 13.93
C LYS A 139 -2.15 12.08 14.64
N ASN A 140 -3.16 11.52 13.99
CA ASN A 140 -3.97 10.44 14.53
C ASN A 140 -3.19 9.13 14.70
N SER A 141 -2.04 9.03 14.04
CA SER A 141 -1.12 7.89 14.14
C SER A 141 0.04 8.12 15.13
N ASN A 142 -0.02 9.18 15.95
CA ASN A 142 0.98 9.57 16.94
C ASN A 142 2.35 9.92 16.32
N LEU A 143 2.35 10.44 15.09
CA LEU A 143 3.56 10.94 14.43
C LEU A 143 3.70 12.45 14.67
N ASP A 144 4.93 12.93 14.73
CA ASP A 144 5.23 14.35 14.68
C ASP A 144 4.90 14.89 13.28
N THR A 145 3.95 15.83 13.21
CA THR A 145 3.44 16.32 11.94
C THR A 145 4.41 17.24 11.21
N GLU A 146 5.26 17.97 11.92
CA GLU A 146 6.27 18.84 11.30
C GLU A 146 7.40 18.02 10.68
N GLU A 147 7.91 17.03 11.41
CA GLU A 147 8.94 16.11 10.90
C GLU A 147 8.38 15.22 9.78
N PHE A 148 7.13 14.75 9.92
CA PHE A 148 6.43 14.03 8.86
C PHE A 148 6.37 14.84 7.56
N GLN A 149 5.93 16.11 7.64
CA GLN A 149 5.81 16.98 6.48
C GLN A 149 7.17 17.22 5.81
N LYS A 150 8.20 17.52 6.60
CA LYS A 150 9.58 17.67 6.10
C LYS A 150 10.06 16.40 5.39
N PHE A 151 9.83 15.24 6.02
CA PHE A 151 10.29 13.96 5.47
C PHE A 151 9.62 13.62 4.14
N ILE A 152 8.28 13.69 4.05
CA ILE A 152 7.58 13.31 2.80
C ILE A 152 7.94 14.20 1.60
N ALA A 153 8.40 15.42 1.85
CA ALA A 153 8.91 16.36 0.83
C ALA A 153 10.38 16.15 0.49
N SER A 154 11.13 15.40 1.30
CA SER A 154 12.59 15.27 1.19
C SER A 154 13.05 14.44 0.00
N GLN A 155 14.31 14.64 -0.40
CA GLN A 155 14.98 13.80 -1.39
C GLN A 155 15.22 12.40 -0.84
N GLU A 156 15.51 12.27 0.46
CA GLU A 156 15.68 10.98 1.13
C GLU A 156 14.45 10.09 0.98
N ALA A 157 13.25 10.60 1.30
CA ALA A 157 12.00 9.86 1.15
C ALA A 157 11.74 9.42 -0.29
N LYS A 158 12.11 10.29 -1.26
CA LYS A 158 12.02 9.97 -2.68
C LYS A 158 12.94 8.81 -3.06
N ASP A 159 14.20 8.88 -2.64
CA ASP A 159 15.21 7.89 -2.98
C ASP A 159 14.90 6.53 -2.32
N LEU A 160 14.42 6.53 -1.08
CA LEU A 160 13.97 5.32 -0.39
C LEU A 160 12.79 4.66 -1.10
N LEU A 161 11.78 5.44 -1.52
CA LEU A 161 10.62 4.90 -2.24
C LEU A 161 11.02 4.34 -3.60
N ILE A 162 11.92 5.00 -4.32
CA ILE A 162 12.49 4.49 -5.59
C ILE A 162 13.25 3.19 -5.34
N LYS A 163 14.12 3.15 -4.35
CA LYS A 163 14.90 1.95 -3.98
C LYS A 163 14.00 0.76 -3.69
N ASN A 164 12.97 0.95 -2.87
CA ASN A 164 12.01 -0.10 -2.52
C ASN A 164 11.24 -0.61 -3.77
N THR A 165 10.84 0.33 -4.64
CA THR A 165 10.12 -0.02 -5.88
C THR A 165 11.01 -0.82 -6.83
N ASN A 166 12.28 -0.42 -6.97
CA ASN A 166 13.26 -1.14 -7.79
C ASN A 166 13.55 -2.53 -7.20
N GLU A 167 13.69 -2.67 -5.88
CA GLU A 167 13.88 -3.99 -5.25
C GLU A 167 12.72 -4.95 -5.59
N LEU A 168 11.48 -4.47 -5.58
CA LEU A 168 10.33 -5.28 -5.99
C LEU A 168 10.47 -5.76 -7.44
N ILE A 169 10.80 -4.85 -8.36
CA ILE A 169 10.96 -5.15 -9.79
C ILE A 169 12.09 -6.15 -10.03
N GLU A 170 13.26 -5.93 -9.42
CA GLU A 170 14.44 -6.79 -9.54
C GLU A 170 14.17 -8.21 -9.03
N ARG A 171 13.27 -8.37 -8.05
CA ARG A 171 12.82 -9.67 -7.56
C ARG A 171 11.76 -10.34 -8.44
N GLY A 172 11.34 -9.71 -9.53
CA GLY A 172 10.31 -10.23 -10.43
C GLY A 172 8.88 -9.88 -10.01
N GLY A 173 8.70 -8.93 -9.07
CA GLY A 173 7.37 -8.41 -8.72
C GLY A 173 6.83 -7.49 -9.81
N PHE A 174 5.53 -7.56 -10.06
CA PHE A 174 4.86 -6.80 -11.13
C PHE A 174 3.60 -6.06 -10.67
N GLY A 175 3.39 -5.96 -9.35
CA GLY A 175 2.23 -5.29 -8.77
C GLY A 175 2.24 -5.25 -7.24
N SER A 176 1.12 -4.81 -6.67
CA SER A 176 0.89 -4.73 -5.22
C SER A 176 -0.50 -5.31 -4.90
N PRO A 177 -0.64 -6.20 -3.89
CA PRO A 177 0.41 -6.66 -2.97
C PRO A 177 1.35 -7.68 -3.61
N THR A 178 2.61 -7.74 -3.13
CA THR A 178 3.54 -8.84 -3.45
C THR A 178 4.24 -9.30 -2.17
N PHE A 179 4.39 -10.61 -2.04
CA PHE A 179 5.03 -11.25 -0.89
C PHE A 179 6.22 -12.08 -1.33
N PHE A 180 7.32 -12.00 -0.58
CA PHE A 180 8.42 -12.95 -0.68
C PHE A 180 8.62 -13.58 0.68
N TYR A 181 8.55 -14.90 0.73
CA TYR A 181 8.80 -15.70 1.94
C TYR A 181 10.22 -16.28 1.87
N LYS A 182 10.92 -16.28 3.01
CA LYS A 182 12.25 -16.83 3.12
C LYS A 182 12.39 -17.64 4.41
#